data_1e35ea3dcf80b83ef3d07cbf20b2456c
#
_entry.id   1e35ea3dcf80b83ef3d07cbf20b2456c
#
_cell.length_a   1.000
_cell.length_b   1.000
_cell.length_c   1.000
_cell.angle_alpha   90.00
_cell.angle_beta   90.00
_cell.angle_gamma   90.00
#
_symmetry.space_group_name_H-M   'P 1'
#
loop_
_entity.id
_entity.type
_entity.pdbx_description
1 polymer ?
#
loop_
_entity_poly.entity_id
_entity_poly.type
_entity_poly.pdbx_seq_one_letter_code
_entity_poly.pdbx_strand_id
1 'polypeptide(L)'
;MSDDTPLAHSLPTPVAVLGDGCAALSLAAQADRLSDYALSVIAPAGTGSTQDHIWGFWQMPWLQDVLPLVRKTWSRWTIRNAETAVVMQAAEYPYHAVTRQHWMAHCMARATQHGVTFAEDRSSLDDVKQRHIFDSRPPKRHPDMMLQHFIGWEVRAAAGSFDDSTAILMDFRCDQTCGMHFIYCLPFSDREALVESTLFSPALVPDTFYETAISSWLNDCANVSDFEVIRREKWAIPLGLMARHDPALSGIGGNGGAIRPSSGYAFSFIQKQIATGIARVSAGNALGFVTPHRPIDLWMDRIFLSVLRHQPQHAPQIFTALAARLTGDEFALFLSGEATMALRAKVVSAMPPWPFLQALLRPEAGAKVGPP
;
A
#
# COMPACT_ATOMS: atom_id res chain seq x y z
N MET A 1 -38.29 26.38 39.31
CA MET A 1 -37.27 27.09 38.51
C MET A 1 -36.20 26.09 38.26
N SER A 2 -36.24 25.43 37.08
CA SER A 2 -35.24 24.46 36.64
C SER A 2 -34.07 25.26 36.09
N ASP A 3 -32.93 25.09 36.69
CA ASP A 3 -31.66 25.71 36.28
C ASP A 3 -31.12 24.93 35.07
N ASP A 4 -31.56 25.32 33.87
CA ASP A 4 -31.02 24.84 32.59
C ASP A 4 -29.73 25.64 32.29
N THR A 5 -28.65 25.28 32.97
CA THR A 5 -27.34 25.78 32.61
C THR A 5 -26.92 25.06 31.30
N PRO A 6 -26.69 25.78 30.18
CA PRO A 6 -26.24 25.15 28.97
C PRO A 6 -24.89 24.50 29.24
N LEU A 7 -24.75 23.21 28.92
CA LEU A 7 -23.46 22.51 28.90
C LEU A 7 -22.50 23.32 28.04
N ALA A 8 -21.49 23.90 28.65
CA ALA A 8 -20.42 24.58 27.94
C ALA A 8 -19.76 23.57 27.00
N HIS A 9 -20.04 23.64 25.69
CA HIS A 9 -19.33 22.88 24.69
C HIS A 9 -17.86 23.31 24.79
N SER A 10 -17.02 22.39 25.23
CA SER A 10 -15.58 22.61 25.19
C SER A 10 -15.13 22.81 23.72
N LEU A 11 -14.27 23.81 23.49
CA LEU A 11 -13.71 24.01 22.13
C LEU A 11 -13.03 22.75 21.65
N PRO A 12 -13.14 22.40 20.35
CA PRO A 12 -12.48 21.22 19.78
C PRO A 12 -10.97 21.25 20.05
N THR A 13 -10.40 20.07 20.35
CA THR A 13 -8.98 19.93 20.60
C THR A 13 -8.19 20.14 19.29
N PRO A 14 -7.25 21.09 19.22
CA PRO A 14 -6.45 21.31 18.03
C PRO A 14 -5.52 20.11 17.72
N VAL A 15 -5.52 19.68 16.47
CA VAL A 15 -4.69 18.60 15.96
C VAL A 15 -4.03 19.03 14.65
N ALA A 16 -2.71 18.90 14.57
CA ALA A 16 -1.96 19.15 13.34
C ALA A 16 -1.44 17.84 12.73
N VAL A 17 -1.52 17.74 11.40
CA VAL A 17 -0.94 16.64 10.63
C VAL A 17 0.11 17.22 9.69
N LEU A 18 1.38 16.82 9.89
CA LEU A 18 2.49 17.23 9.02
C LEU A 18 2.54 16.39 7.76
N GLY A 19 2.54 17.05 6.60
CA GLY A 19 2.50 16.43 5.27
C GLY A 19 1.07 16.40 4.69
N ASP A 20 0.98 16.37 3.37
CA ASP A 20 -0.23 16.38 2.55
C ASP A 20 -0.43 15.08 1.73
N GLY A 21 0.25 14.02 2.14
CA GLY A 21 0.18 12.72 1.49
C GLY A 21 -1.14 11.98 1.77
N CYS A 22 -1.24 10.75 1.26
CA CYS A 22 -2.42 9.90 1.39
C CYS A 22 -2.94 9.81 2.83
N ALA A 23 -2.06 9.61 3.82
CA ALA A 23 -2.49 9.44 5.21
C ALA A 23 -3.09 10.73 5.81
N ALA A 24 -2.46 11.89 5.57
CA ALA A 24 -2.95 13.16 6.05
C ALA A 24 -4.32 13.51 5.45
N LEU A 25 -4.45 13.42 4.12
CA LEU A 25 -5.70 13.75 3.45
C LEU A 25 -6.81 12.73 3.73
N SER A 26 -6.48 11.43 3.84
CA SER A 26 -7.47 10.44 4.24
C SER A 26 -8.00 10.67 5.66
N LEU A 27 -7.15 11.09 6.60
CA LEU A 27 -7.62 11.49 7.94
C LEU A 27 -8.46 12.76 7.88
N ALA A 28 -7.99 13.77 7.16
CA ALA A 28 -8.69 15.06 7.00
C ALA A 28 -10.10 14.87 6.39
N ALA A 29 -10.25 13.95 5.44
CA ALA A 29 -11.55 13.62 4.85
C ALA A 29 -12.56 13.00 5.84
N GLN A 30 -12.12 12.55 7.00
CA GLN A 30 -12.95 11.96 8.07
C GLN A 30 -13.20 12.95 9.24
N ALA A 31 -12.95 14.24 9.05
CA ALA A 31 -13.07 15.25 10.11
C ALA A 31 -14.50 15.33 10.70
N ASP A 32 -15.53 15.03 9.92
CA ASP A 32 -16.92 14.92 10.36
C ASP A 32 -17.13 13.86 11.46
N ARG A 33 -16.27 12.84 11.53
CA ARG A 33 -16.29 11.76 12.53
C ARG A 33 -15.42 12.07 13.76
N LEU A 34 -14.79 13.25 13.78
CA LEU A 34 -13.85 13.71 14.78
C LEU A 34 -14.27 15.09 15.34
N SER A 35 -15.55 15.26 15.65
CA SER A 35 -16.14 16.55 16.09
C SER A 35 -15.45 17.20 17.29
N ASP A 36 -14.82 16.40 18.15
CA ASP A 36 -14.08 16.88 19.33
C ASP A 36 -12.67 17.39 18.98
N TYR A 37 -12.28 17.34 17.70
CA TYR A 37 -10.97 17.73 17.20
C TYR A 37 -11.07 18.74 16.06
N ALA A 38 -10.24 19.78 16.10
CA ALA A 38 -10.05 20.73 15.01
C ALA A 38 -8.79 20.34 14.22
N LEU A 39 -8.97 19.78 13.02
CA LEU A 39 -7.88 19.27 12.20
C LEU A 39 -7.25 20.37 11.36
N SER A 40 -5.92 20.36 11.29
CA SER A 40 -5.11 21.18 10.37
C SER A 40 -4.08 20.29 9.65
N VAL A 41 -3.97 20.45 8.33
CA VAL A 41 -2.96 19.80 7.51
C VAL A 41 -1.88 20.83 7.17
N ILE A 42 -0.62 20.49 7.45
CA ILE A 42 0.53 21.38 7.27
C ILE A 42 1.49 20.77 6.27
N ALA A 43 1.63 21.39 5.11
CA ALA A 43 2.60 20.97 4.10
C ALA A 43 3.16 22.19 3.38
N PRO A 44 4.50 22.29 3.22
CA PRO A 44 5.11 23.34 2.44
C PRO A 44 4.58 23.34 1.00
N ALA A 45 4.39 24.54 0.43
CA ALA A 45 3.95 24.68 -0.95
C ALA A 45 4.86 23.92 -1.92
N GLY A 46 4.26 23.18 -2.85
CA GLY A 46 4.99 22.46 -3.90
C GLY A 46 5.67 21.16 -3.46
N THR A 47 5.48 20.70 -2.22
CA THR A 47 6.05 19.42 -1.74
C THR A 47 5.24 18.19 -2.15
N GLY A 48 3.98 18.36 -2.55
CA GLY A 48 3.13 17.27 -3.02
C GLY A 48 3.63 16.65 -4.32
N SER A 49 3.74 15.32 -4.39
CA SER A 49 4.01 14.65 -5.66
C SER A 49 2.86 14.91 -6.64
N THR A 50 3.17 15.45 -7.82
CA THR A 50 2.22 15.63 -8.92
C THR A 50 2.04 14.34 -9.73
N GLN A 51 2.92 13.36 -9.56
CA GLN A 51 2.88 12.12 -10.32
C GLN A 51 1.71 11.25 -9.86
N ASP A 52 0.82 10.92 -10.80
CA ASP A 52 -0.28 10.00 -10.56
C ASP A 52 0.18 8.55 -10.68
N HIS A 53 -0.43 7.67 -9.90
CA HIS A 53 -0.23 6.24 -9.95
C HIS A 53 -1.48 5.48 -9.50
N ILE A 54 -1.48 4.19 -9.74
CA ILE A 54 -2.58 3.30 -9.39
C ILE A 54 -2.30 2.63 -8.04
N TRP A 55 -3.29 2.63 -7.15
CA TRP A 55 -3.31 1.77 -5.98
C TRP A 55 -4.20 0.57 -6.22
N GLY A 56 -3.60 -0.62 -6.14
CA GLY A 56 -4.31 -1.89 -6.14
C GLY A 56 -4.54 -2.37 -4.71
N PHE A 57 -5.75 -2.89 -4.43
CA PHE A 57 -6.11 -3.39 -3.10
C PHE A 57 -7.27 -4.38 -3.15
N TRP A 58 -7.34 -5.28 -2.18
CA TRP A 58 -8.53 -6.12 -1.97
C TRP A 58 -9.58 -5.39 -1.16
N GLN A 59 -10.85 -5.63 -1.47
CA GLN A 59 -11.96 -5.07 -0.72
C GLN A 59 -11.91 -5.52 0.74
N MET A 60 -11.87 -4.53 1.64
CA MET A 60 -11.88 -4.76 3.08
C MET A 60 -12.90 -3.84 3.75
N PRO A 61 -13.41 -4.17 4.96
CA PRO A 61 -14.48 -3.38 5.61
C PRO A 61 -14.17 -1.89 5.80
N TRP A 62 -12.89 -1.54 5.96
CA TRP A 62 -12.44 -0.14 6.15
C TRP A 62 -12.26 0.66 4.86
N LEU A 63 -12.60 0.09 3.70
CA LEU A 63 -12.41 0.72 2.38
C LEU A 63 -13.72 1.17 1.72
N GLN A 64 -14.82 1.25 2.47
CA GLN A 64 -16.14 1.58 1.90
C GLN A 64 -16.15 2.94 1.20
N ASP A 65 -15.46 3.95 1.76
CA ASP A 65 -15.38 5.29 1.18
C ASP A 65 -14.58 5.34 -0.13
N VAL A 66 -13.77 4.30 -0.41
CA VAL A 66 -12.97 4.19 -1.64
C VAL A 66 -13.77 3.59 -2.79
N LEU A 67 -14.74 2.71 -2.51
CA LEU A 67 -15.45 1.92 -3.51
C LEU A 67 -16.13 2.77 -4.60
N PRO A 68 -16.74 3.94 -4.32
CA PRO A 68 -17.33 4.79 -5.37
C PRO A 68 -16.31 5.39 -6.36
N LEU A 69 -15.01 5.35 -6.03
CA LEU A 69 -13.92 5.91 -6.82
C LEU A 69 -13.11 4.85 -7.57
N VAL A 70 -13.48 3.59 -7.41
CA VAL A 70 -12.78 2.45 -8.04
C VAL A 70 -12.89 2.55 -9.55
N ARG A 71 -11.75 2.50 -10.24
CA ARG A 71 -11.67 2.52 -11.70
C ARG A 71 -12.08 1.18 -12.32
N LYS A 72 -11.66 0.07 -11.70
CA LYS A 72 -11.96 -1.30 -12.13
C LYS A 72 -11.92 -2.25 -10.96
N THR A 73 -12.71 -3.31 -11.07
CA THR A 73 -12.82 -4.40 -10.11
C THR A 73 -12.60 -5.74 -10.80
N TRP A 74 -11.81 -6.61 -10.20
CA TRP A 74 -11.59 -7.98 -10.66
C TRP A 74 -11.93 -8.97 -9.53
N SER A 75 -12.82 -9.93 -9.83
CA SER A 75 -13.03 -11.09 -8.96
C SER A 75 -12.02 -12.20 -9.24
N ARG A 76 -11.23 -12.08 -10.32
CA ARG A 76 -10.24 -13.07 -10.75
C ARG A 76 -8.88 -12.43 -10.94
N TRP A 77 -7.84 -13.15 -10.54
CA TRP A 77 -6.46 -12.77 -10.83
C TRP A 77 -5.57 -13.98 -11.05
N THR A 78 -4.44 -13.76 -11.68
CA THR A 78 -3.48 -14.80 -12.03
C THR A 78 -2.12 -14.54 -11.41
N ILE A 79 -1.50 -15.61 -10.93
CA ILE A 79 -0.06 -15.67 -10.60
C ILE A 79 0.53 -16.80 -11.43
N ARG A 80 1.62 -16.54 -12.16
CA ARG A 80 2.19 -17.54 -13.07
C ARG A 80 3.71 -17.42 -13.20
N ASN A 81 4.34 -18.54 -13.50
CA ASN A 81 5.74 -18.63 -13.90
C ASN A 81 5.84 -19.37 -15.26
N ALA A 82 7.03 -19.80 -15.67
CA ALA A 82 7.22 -20.48 -16.94
C ALA A 82 6.49 -21.83 -17.04
N GLU A 83 6.24 -22.50 -15.90
CA GLU A 83 5.70 -23.87 -15.84
C GLU A 83 4.22 -23.91 -15.42
N THR A 84 3.80 -22.96 -14.61
CA THR A 84 2.51 -23.00 -13.93
C THR A 84 1.79 -21.65 -14.00
N ALA A 85 0.51 -21.69 -14.36
CA ALA A 85 -0.39 -20.55 -14.25
C ALA A 85 -1.55 -20.91 -13.31
N VAL A 86 -1.73 -20.14 -12.26
CA VAL A 86 -2.80 -20.32 -11.28
C VAL A 86 -3.76 -19.15 -11.38
N VAL A 87 -5.02 -19.44 -11.73
CA VAL A 87 -6.11 -18.47 -11.69
C VAL A 87 -6.80 -18.60 -10.33
N MET A 88 -6.83 -17.50 -9.60
CA MET A 88 -7.52 -17.41 -8.32
C MET A 88 -8.84 -16.65 -8.51
N GLN A 89 -9.85 -17.03 -7.76
CA GLN A 89 -11.16 -16.36 -7.76
C GLN A 89 -11.57 -16.03 -6.33
N ALA A 90 -11.97 -14.77 -6.11
CA ALA A 90 -12.57 -14.31 -4.88
C ALA A 90 -14.09 -14.23 -5.03
N ALA A 91 -14.80 -14.62 -3.98
CA ALA A 91 -16.23 -14.44 -3.84
C ALA A 91 -16.57 -13.18 -3.03
N GLU A 92 -15.78 -12.90 -1.99
CA GLU A 92 -16.05 -11.83 -1.01
C GLU A 92 -15.08 -10.66 -1.08
N TYR A 93 -13.81 -10.92 -1.48
CA TYR A 93 -12.74 -9.92 -1.44
C TYR A 93 -12.15 -9.65 -2.84
N PRO A 94 -12.91 -9.05 -3.77
CA PRO A 94 -12.41 -8.71 -5.10
C PRO A 94 -11.23 -7.72 -5.02
N TYR A 95 -10.42 -7.73 -6.08
CA TYR A 95 -9.31 -6.80 -6.25
C TYR A 95 -9.78 -5.53 -6.98
N HIS A 96 -9.37 -4.39 -6.49
CA HIS A 96 -9.75 -3.08 -7.00
C HIS A 96 -8.54 -2.24 -7.39
N ALA A 97 -8.74 -1.32 -8.31
CA ALA A 97 -7.79 -0.27 -8.64
C ALA A 97 -8.43 1.12 -8.51
N VAL A 98 -7.71 2.04 -7.87
CA VAL A 98 -8.08 3.46 -7.78
C VAL A 98 -6.87 4.32 -8.15
N THR A 99 -7.09 5.45 -8.84
CA THR A 99 -6.02 6.40 -9.10
C THR A 99 -5.75 7.24 -7.85
N ARG A 100 -4.48 7.51 -7.60
CA ARG A 100 -4.07 8.44 -6.53
C ARG A 100 -4.77 9.78 -6.67
N GLN A 101 -4.81 10.32 -7.89
CA GLN A 101 -5.43 11.63 -8.18
C GLN A 101 -6.89 11.68 -7.75
N HIS A 102 -7.71 10.66 -8.10
CA HIS A 102 -9.13 10.64 -7.74
C HIS A 102 -9.33 10.56 -6.23
N TRP A 103 -8.57 9.68 -5.55
CA TRP A 103 -8.66 9.57 -4.10
C TRP A 103 -8.24 10.86 -3.39
N MET A 104 -7.11 11.46 -3.78
CA MET A 104 -6.60 12.67 -3.16
C MET A 104 -7.54 13.87 -3.38
N ALA A 105 -8.11 14.00 -4.59
CA ALA A 105 -9.10 15.04 -4.89
C ALA A 105 -10.38 14.85 -4.05
N HIS A 106 -10.87 13.62 -3.93
CA HIS A 106 -12.02 13.31 -3.07
C HIS A 106 -11.75 13.67 -1.61
N CYS A 107 -10.60 13.26 -1.06
CA CYS A 107 -10.22 13.57 0.31
C CYS A 107 -10.11 15.08 0.54
N MET A 108 -9.50 15.82 -0.39
CA MET A 108 -9.38 17.27 -0.30
C MET A 108 -10.74 17.96 -0.30
N ALA A 109 -11.64 17.56 -1.18
CA ALA A 109 -13.00 18.12 -1.25
C ALA A 109 -13.76 17.89 0.06
N ARG A 110 -13.73 16.68 0.62
CA ARG A 110 -14.36 16.36 1.91
C ARG A 110 -13.71 17.12 3.06
N ALA A 111 -12.39 17.18 3.13
CA ALA A 111 -11.68 17.91 4.16
C ALA A 111 -12.07 19.42 4.15
N THR A 112 -12.13 20.02 2.98
CA THR A 112 -12.58 21.42 2.81
C THR A 112 -14.04 21.60 3.26
N GLN A 113 -14.92 20.70 2.87
CA GLN A 113 -16.34 20.71 3.29
C GLN A 113 -16.51 20.63 4.81
N HIS A 114 -15.63 19.90 5.49
CA HIS A 114 -15.67 19.73 6.94
C HIS A 114 -14.81 20.74 7.71
N GLY A 115 -14.35 21.81 7.05
CA GLY A 115 -13.67 22.94 7.70
C GLY A 115 -12.24 22.64 8.16
N VAL A 116 -11.58 21.64 7.57
CA VAL A 116 -10.15 21.38 7.85
C VAL A 116 -9.31 22.54 7.33
N THR A 117 -8.40 23.03 8.18
CA THR A 117 -7.46 24.09 7.80
C THR A 117 -6.26 23.53 7.07
N PHE A 118 -5.85 24.18 5.98
CA PHE A 118 -4.63 23.87 5.24
C PHE A 118 -3.63 25.01 5.39
N ALA A 119 -2.40 24.71 5.80
CA ALA A 119 -1.33 25.68 6.03
C ALA A 119 -0.01 25.22 5.39
N GLU A 120 0.76 26.18 4.88
CA GLU A 120 2.06 25.91 4.25
C GLU A 120 3.19 25.79 5.28
N ASP A 121 3.05 26.48 6.41
CA ASP A 121 4.06 26.53 7.46
C ASP A 121 3.42 26.29 8.84
N ARG A 122 4.20 25.68 9.72
CA ARG A 122 3.84 25.45 11.12
C ARG A 122 3.71 26.75 11.90
N SER A 123 4.45 27.81 11.53
CA SER A 123 4.37 29.12 12.18
C SER A 123 2.99 29.79 12.01
N SER A 124 2.26 29.47 10.94
CA SER A 124 0.89 29.95 10.75
C SER A 124 -0.12 29.40 11.78
N LEU A 125 0.31 28.47 12.64
CA LEU A 125 -0.47 27.82 13.68
C LEU A 125 0.05 28.11 15.09
N ASP A 126 1.03 29.01 15.25
CA ASP A 126 1.72 29.29 16.53
C ASP A 126 0.81 29.91 17.59
N ASP A 127 -0.31 30.51 17.24
CA ASP A 127 -1.31 31.01 18.17
C ASP A 127 -2.18 29.93 18.83
N VAL A 128 -2.12 28.68 18.31
CA VAL A 128 -2.89 27.55 18.85
C VAL A 128 -1.89 26.60 19.52
N LYS A 129 -1.94 26.51 20.85
CA LYS A 129 -1.19 25.50 21.63
C LYS A 129 -1.68 24.11 21.21
N GLN A 130 -1.12 23.60 20.11
CA GLN A 130 -1.49 22.30 19.56
C GLN A 130 -1.05 21.20 20.53
N ARG A 131 -2.01 20.48 21.07
CA ARG A 131 -1.77 19.38 21.99
C ARG A 131 -1.37 18.08 21.30
N HIS A 132 -1.73 17.92 20.01
CA HIS A 132 -1.49 16.69 19.25
C HIS A 132 -0.92 17.03 17.87
N ILE A 133 0.27 16.53 17.59
CA ILE A 133 0.91 16.63 16.27
C ILE A 133 1.15 15.20 15.75
N PHE A 134 0.62 14.91 14.58
CA PHE A 134 0.88 13.66 13.87
C PHE A 134 1.77 13.93 12.66
N ASP A 135 2.73 13.04 12.42
CA ASP A 135 3.68 13.16 11.32
C ASP A 135 3.36 12.12 10.25
N SER A 136 2.90 12.57 9.08
CA SER A 136 2.61 11.73 7.90
C SER A 136 3.71 11.79 6.84
N ARG A 137 4.79 12.54 7.09
CA ARG A 137 5.92 12.64 6.15
C ARG A 137 6.56 11.27 5.93
N PRO A 138 7.20 11.01 4.77
CA PRO A 138 7.81 9.71 4.49
C PRO A 138 8.77 9.28 5.60
N PRO A 139 8.69 8.00 6.05
CA PRO A 139 9.62 7.47 7.06
C PRO A 139 11.06 7.42 6.50
N LYS A 140 12.04 7.36 7.37
CA LYS A 140 13.45 7.23 7.01
C LYS A 140 13.78 5.77 6.72
N ARG A 141 14.34 5.53 5.54
CA ARG A 141 14.83 4.20 5.14
C ARG A 141 16.29 4.02 5.58
N HIS A 142 16.66 2.79 5.91
CA HIS A 142 18.07 2.40 6.00
C HIS A 142 18.63 2.17 4.57
N PRO A 143 19.87 2.55 4.27
CA PRO A 143 20.46 2.40 2.93
C PRO A 143 20.41 0.97 2.38
N ASP A 144 20.59 -0.03 3.24
CA ASP A 144 20.66 -1.45 2.86
C ASP A 144 19.30 -2.14 2.76
N MET A 145 18.19 -1.40 2.82
CA MET A 145 16.86 -2.02 2.69
C MET A 145 16.63 -2.55 1.28
N MET A 146 15.90 -3.67 1.21
CA MET A 146 15.29 -4.09 -0.04
C MET A 146 14.34 -3.02 -0.53
N LEU A 147 14.18 -2.91 -1.84
CA LEU A 147 13.25 -2.01 -2.49
C LEU A 147 12.30 -2.83 -3.37
N GLN A 148 11.03 -2.46 -3.38
CA GLN A 148 10.13 -2.72 -4.49
C GLN A 148 10.20 -1.50 -5.40
N HIS A 149 10.68 -1.68 -6.60
CA HIS A 149 10.79 -0.57 -7.55
C HIS A 149 10.29 -1.00 -8.92
N PHE A 150 9.69 -0.05 -9.62
CA PHE A 150 8.99 -0.37 -10.83
C PHE A 150 8.89 0.82 -11.79
N ILE A 151 8.66 0.49 -13.06
CA ILE A 151 8.10 1.37 -14.07
C ILE A 151 6.83 0.72 -14.57
N GLY A 152 5.76 1.52 -14.68
CA GLY A 152 4.49 1.13 -15.24
C GLY A 152 4.13 1.98 -16.46
N TRP A 153 3.62 1.34 -17.49
CA TRP A 153 3.01 1.98 -18.65
C TRP A 153 1.52 1.69 -18.68
N GLU A 154 0.71 2.73 -18.69
CA GLU A 154 -0.67 2.60 -19.10
C GLU A 154 -0.71 2.68 -20.61
N VAL A 155 -1.15 1.59 -21.23
CA VAL A 155 -1.13 1.43 -22.69
C VAL A 155 -2.53 1.34 -23.24
N ARG A 156 -2.70 1.83 -24.48
CA ARG A 156 -3.90 1.67 -25.29
C ARG A 156 -3.54 0.91 -26.57
N ALA A 157 -4.31 -0.12 -26.88
CA ALA A 157 -4.13 -1.01 -28.03
C ALA A 157 -5.45 -1.23 -28.80
N ALA A 158 -5.43 -2.11 -29.77
CA ALA A 158 -6.62 -2.49 -30.53
C ALA A 158 -7.67 -3.18 -29.61
N ALA A 159 -8.93 -3.24 -30.07
CA ALA A 159 -9.98 -3.94 -29.36
C ALA A 159 -9.66 -5.45 -29.25
N GLY A 160 -9.95 -6.04 -28.08
CA GLY A 160 -9.69 -7.44 -27.81
C GLY A 160 -8.23 -7.77 -27.48
N SER A 161 -7.39 -6.74 -27.26
CA SER A 161 -5.97 -6.93 -26.87
C SER A 161 -5.80 -7.46 -25.45
N PHE A 162 -6.72 -7.15 -24.54
CA PHE A 162 -6.63 -7.55 -23.14
C PHE A 162 -7.88 -8.31 -22.67
N ASP A 163 -7.70 -9.36 -21.87
CA ASP A 163 -8.77 -9.97 -21.08
C ASP A 163 -9.04 -9.11 -19.83
N ASP A 164 -10.04 -8.25 -19.89
CA ASP A 164 -10.37 -7.32 -18.83
C ASP A 164 -11.13 -7.96 -17.65
N SER A 165 -11.41 -9.25 -17.72
CA SER A 165 -12.03 -10.02 -16.64
C SER A 165 -11.04 -10.50 -15.57
N THR A 166 -9.74 -10.51 -15.87
CA THR A 166 -8.71 -11.14 -15.03
C THR A 166 -7.49 -10.21 -14.87
N ALA A 167 -7.18 -9.81 -13.64
CA ALA A 167 -5.93 -9.11 -13.34
C ALA A 167 -4.74 -10.08 -13.32
N ILE A 168 -3.57 -9.65 -13.73
CA ILE A 168 -2.32 -10.42 -13.61
C ILE A 168 -1.53 -9.78 -12.47
N LEU A 169 -1.52 -10.42 -11.29
CA LEU A 169 -0.80 -9.87 -10.15
C LEU A 169 0.70 -10.15 -10.21
N MET A 170 1.10 -11.29 -10.74
CA MET A 170 2.51 -11.62 -10.92
C MET A 170 2.68 -12.56 -12.12
N ASP A 171 3.37 -12.10 -13.13
CA ASP A 171 3.85 -12.93 -14.24
C ASP A 171 5.37 -12.96 -14.19
N PHE A 172 5.93 -14.07 -13.74
CA PHE A 172 7.37 -14.25 -13.59
C PHE A 172 8.09 -14.66 -14.89
N ARG A 173 7.42 -14.67 -16.02
CA ARG A 173 8.03 -14.99 -17.33
C ARG A 173 8.80 -13.79 -17.88
N CYS A 174 9.76 -13.32 -17.12
CA CYS A 174 10.66 -12.22 -17.42
C CYS A 174 12.03 -12.48 -16.78
N ASP A 175 13.01 -11.63 -17.09
CA ASP A 175 14.38 -11.77 -16.60
C ASP A 175 14.47 -11.70 -15.07
N GLN A 176 15.00 -12.73 -14.41
CA GLN A 176 15.16 -12.87 -12.97
C GLN A 176 16.58 -12.56 -12.47
N THR A 177 17.49 -12.08 -13.33
CA THR A 177 18.91 -11.91 -12.99
C THR A 177 19.20 -10.85 -11.94
N CYS A 178 18.34 -9.82 -11.82
CA CYS A 178 18.53 -8.69 -10.92
C CYS A 178 17.79 -8.84 -9.56
N GLY A 179 17.04 -9.91 -9.36
CA GLY A 179 16.22 -10.10 -8.14
C GLY A 179 14.89 -10.78 -8.44
N MET A 180 13.91 -10.68 -7.54
CA MET A 180 12.56 -11.12 -7.83
C MET A 180 11.89 -10.13 -8.77
N HIS A 181 11.67 -10.52 -10.01
CA HIS A 181 11.11 -9.69 -11.06
C HIS A 181 9.83 -10.30 -11.62
N PHE A 182 8.80 -9.49 -11.81
CA PHE A 182 7.53 -9.91 -12.40
C PHE A 182 6.85 -8.77 -13.16
N ILE A 183 6.00 -9.12 -14.09
CA ILE A 183 5.08 -8.19 -14.74
C ILE A 183 3.74 -8.25 -13.99
N TYR A 184 3.25 -7.07 -13.67
CA TYR A 184 1.92 -6.83 -13.13
C TYR A 184 1.08 -6.20 -14.23
N CYS A 185 -0.15 -6.72 -14.48
CA CYS A 185 -1.02 -6.16 -15.50
C CYS A 185 -2.45 -6.02 -14.99
N LEU A 186 -2.95 -4.78 -15.06
CA LEU A 186 -4.33 -4.43 -14.73
C LEU A 186 -5.07 -3.99 -15.99
N PRO A 187 -5.81 -4.87 -16.65
CA PRO A 187 -6.61 -4.52 -17.82
C PRO A 187 -7.88 -3.76 -17.38
N PHE A 188 -7.95 -2.48 -17.68
CA PHE A 188 -9.11 -1.63 -17.38
C PHE A 188 -10.24 -1.85 -18.36
N SER A 189 -9.92 -2.22 -19.59
CA SER A 189 -10.83 -2.61 -20.65
C SER A 189 -10.15 -3.61 -21.60
N ASP A 190 -10.84 -4.04 -22.62
CA ASP A 190 -10.27 -4.85 -23.70
C ASP A 190 -9.21 -4.12 -24.55
N ARG A 191 -9.04 -2.78 -24.32
CA ARG A 191 -8.13 -1.90 -25.06
C ARG A 191 -7.07 -1.23 -24.19
N GLU A 192 -7.32 -1.08 -22.90
CA GLU A 192 -6.46 -0.31 -22.00
C GLU A 192 -6.03 -1.15 -20.81
N ALA A 193 -4.73 -1.13 -20.53
CA ALA A 193 -4.15 -1.80 -19.37
C ALA A 193 -2.99 -0.98 -18.77
N LEU A 194 -2.83 -1.05 -17.46
CA LEU A 194 -1.54 -0.77 -16.80
C LEU A 194 -0.69 -2.02 -16.90
N VAL A 195 0.50 -1.91 -17.46
CA VAL A 195 1.52 -2.96 -17.48
C VAL A 195 2.74 -2.45 -16.74
N GLU A 196 3.11 -3.11 -15.66
CA GLU A 196 4.16 -2.69 -14.76
C GLU A 196 5.24 -3.77 -14.64
N SER A 197 6.49 -3.38 -14.86
CA SER A 197 7.65 -4.21 -14.57
C SER A 197 8.13 -3.90 -13.17
N THR A 198 7.99 -4.85 -12.24
CA THR A 198 8.27 -4.69 -10.82
C THR A 198 9.43 -5.59 -10.40
N LEU A 199 10.44 -4.99 -9.77
CA LEU A 199 11.62 -5.68 -9.27
C LEU A 199 11.77 -5.48 -7.75
N PHE A 200 12.01 -6.58 -7.04
CA PHE A 200 12.41 -6.57 -5.63
C PHE A 200 13.91 -6.84 -5.55
N SER A 201 14.69 -5.80 -5.27
CA SER A 201 16.15 -5.91 -5.13
C SER A 201 16.70 -4.81 -4.19
N PRO A 202 17.94 -4.94 -3.72
CA PRO A 202 18.54 -3.92 -2.84
C PRO A 202 18.95 -2.65 -3.60
N ALA A 203 19.07 -2.69 -4.92
CA ALA A 203 19.55 -1.58 -5.74
C ALA A 203 18.63 -1.34 -6.95
N LEU A 204 18.50 -0.07 -7.33
CA LEU A 204 17.82 0.31 -8.57
C LEU A 204 18.61 -0.15 -9.79
N VAL A 205 17.91 -0.49 -10.85
CA VAL A 205 18.49 -0.80 -12.16
C VAL A 205 18.13 0.32 -13.17
N PRO A 206 18.81 0.38 -14.32
CA PRO A 206 18.47 1.37 -15.37
C PRO A 206 17.03 1.23 -15.84
N ASP A 207 16.40 2.34 -16.22
CA ASP A 207 15.00 2.39 -16.68
C ASP A 207 14.76 1.44 -17.87
N THR A 208 15.73 1.31 -18.72
CA THR A 208 15.69 0.40 -19.89
C THR A 208 15.45 -1.06 -19.53
N PHE A 209 15.86 -1.50 -18.33
CA PHE A 209 15.57 -2.86 -17.86
C PHE A 209 14.06 -3.11 -17.74
N TYR A 210 13.34 -2.18 -17.11
CA TYR A 210 11.89 -2.29 -16.92
C TYR A 210 11.15 -2.09 -18.25
N GLU A 211 11.53 -1.09 -19.03
CA GLU A 211 10.89 -0.75 -20.31
C GLU A 211 11.04 -1.89 -21.33
N THR A 212 12.22 -2.54 -21.38
CA THR A 212 12.42 -3.73 -22.20
C THR A 212 11.52 -4.88 -21.74
N ALA A 213 11.42 -5.11 -20.43
CA ALA A 213 10.58 -6.18 -19.90
C ALA A 213 9.08 -5.96 -20.21
N ILE A 214 8.60 -4.72 -20.10
CA ILE A 214 7.21 -4.37 -20.48
C ILE A 214 6.99 -4.62 -21.98
N SER A 215 7.88 -4.11 -22.83
CA SER A 215 7.75 -4.25 -24.29
C SER A 215 7.79 -5.71 -24.72
N SER A 216 8.75 -6.49 -24.20
CA SER A 216 8.85 -7.93 -24.48
C SER A 216 7.60 -8.68 -24.00
N TRP A 217 7.11 -8.38 -22.81
CA TRP A 217 5.92 -9.04 -22.27
C TRP A 217 4.66 -8.73 -23.09
N LEU A 218 4.47 -7.45 -23.48
CA LEU A 218 3.36 -7.04 -24.35
C LEU A 218 3.40 -7.81 -25.66
N ASN A 219 4.57 -7.87 -26.31
CA ASN A 219 4.75 -8.57 -27.59
C ASN A 219 4.62 -10.10 -27.46
N ASP A 220 5.36 -10.71 -26.54
CA ASP A 220 5.58 -12.16 -26.53
C ASP A 220 4.54 -12.92 -25.67
N CYS A 221 3.96 -12.25 -24.67
CA CYS A 221 3.04 -12.85 -23.71
C CYS A 221 1.59 -12.40 -23.87
N ALA A 222 1.37 -11.13 -24.25
CA ALA A 222 0.05 -10.57 -24.50
C ALA A 222 -0.33 -10.53 -25.99
N ASN A 223 0.62 -10.76 -26.92
CA ASN A 223 0.49 -10.62 -28.37
C ASN A 223 0.03 -9.21 -28.79
N VAL A 224 0.51 -8.17 -28.10
CA VAL A 224 0.22 -6.76 -28.35
C VAL A 224 1.49 -6.08 -28.84
N SER A 225 1.65 -5.96 -30.16
CA SER A 225 2.83 -5.32 -30.78
C SER A 225 2.61 -3.85 -31.15
N ASP A 226 1.36 -3.44 -31.30
CA ASP A 226 0.99 -2.06 -31.65
C ASP A 226 0.17 -1.43 -30.50
N PHE A 227 0.77 -0.47 -29.80
CA PHE A 227 0.16 0.21 -28.67
C PHE A 227 0.70 1.63 -28.50
N GLU A 228 -0.11 2.48 -27.90
CA GLU A 228 0.25 3.82 -27.43
C GLU A 228 0.46 3.83 -25.94
N VAL A 229 1.54 4.44 -25.45
CA VAL A 229 1.75 4.68 -24.00
C VAL A 229 1.07 6.01 -23.63
N ILE A 230 -0.06 5.91 -22.95
CA ILE A 230 -0.88 7.08 -22.57
C ILE A 230 -0.47 7.69 -21.22
N ARG A 231 0.16 6.90 -20.33
CA ARG A 231 0.66 7.36 -19.03
C ARG A 231 1.85 6.50 -18.60
N ARG A 232 2.76 7.12 -17.84
CA ARG A 232 3.90 6.41 -17.22
C ARG A 232 3.91 6.67 -15.72
N GLU A 233 4.31 5.65 -14.95
CA GLU A 233 4.56 5.77 -13.52
C GLU A 233 5.87 5.09 -13.16
N LYS A 234 6.53 5.61 -12.11
CA LYS A 234 7.81 5.09 -11.62
C LYS A 234 7.93 5.35 -10.13
N TRP A 235 8.19 4.31 -9.35
CA TRP A 235 8.37 4.42 -7.90
C TRP A 235 9.41 3.45 -7.38
N ALA A 236 9.89 3.75 -6.15
CA ALA A 236 10.71 2.86 -5.36
C ALA A 236 10.22 2.89 -3.91
N ILE A 237 9.72 1.77 -3.42
CA ILE A 237 9.13 1.60 -2.10
C ILE A 237 10.11 0.80 -1.24
N PRO A 238 10.61 1.33 -0.12
CA PRO A 238 11.45 0.57 0.79
C PRO A 238 10.67 -0.58 1.44
N LEU A 239 11.29 -1.75 1.48
CA LEU A 239 10.75 -2.96 2.11
C LEU A 239 11.46 -3.24 3.42
N GLY A 240 10.70 -3.47 4.48
CA GLY A 240 11.18 -3.69 5.83
C GLY A 240 10.65 -2.66 6.83
N LEU A 241 11.16 -2.73 8.06
CA LEU A 241 10.79 -1.78 9.11
C LEU A 241 11.60 -0.48 8.95
N MET A 242 10.91 0.64 8.91
CA MET A 242 11.50 1.95 8.73
C MET A 242 11.49 2.74 10.03
N ALA A 243 12.45 3.66 10.18
CA ALA A 243 12.47 4.60 11.29
C ALA A 243 11.50 5.75 11.04
N ARG A 244 10.91 6.29 12.11
CA ARG A 244 10.07 7.48 12.03
C ARG A 244 10.85 8.66 11.45
N HIS A 245 10.16 9.52 10.71
CA HIS A 245 10.73 10.76 10.18
C HIS A 245 11.26 11.64 11.31
N ASP A 246 10.44 11.85 12.33
CA ASP A 246 10.80 12.48 13.60
C ASP A 246 10.38 11.55 14.75
N PRO A 247 11.34 10.98 15.51
CA PRO A 247 11.02 10.08 16.62
C PRO A 247 10.23 10.74 17.76
N ALA A 248 10.31 12.09 17.89
CA ALA A 248 9.59 12.84 18.91
C ALA A 248 8.11 13.00 18.62
N LEU A 249 7.67 12.75 17.37
CA LEU A 249 6.29 12.92 16.93
C LEU A 249 5.59 11.57 16.74
N SER A 250 4.30 11.56 17.00
CA SER A 250 3.45 10.40 16.68
C SER A 250 3.30 10.25 15.17
N GLY A 251 3.66 9.09 14.61
CA GLY A 251 3.52 8.82 13.18
C GLY A 251 2.12 8.40 12.78
N ILE A 252 1.73 8.77 11.54
CA ILE A 252 0.54 8.27 10.86
C ILE A 252 0.91 7.81 9.44
N GLY A 253 0.17 6.90 8.87
CA GLY A 253 0.44 6.35 7.54
C GLY A 253 1.75 5.56 7.51
N GLY A 254 2.53 5.71 6.45
CA GLY A 254 3.84 5.05 6.34
C GLY A 254 4.75 5.35 7.52
N ASN A 255 4.76 6.60 8.00
CA ASN A 255 5.52 7.02 9.18
C ASN A 255 4.97 6.43 10.49
N GLY A 256 3.71 6.00 10.51
CA GLY A 256 3.05 5.26 11.60
C GLY A 256 3.09 3.75 11.41
N GLY A 257 3.94 3.23 10.53
CA GLY A 257 4.11 1.81 10.29
C GLY A 257 3.00 1.15 9.45
N ALA A 258 2.29 1.91 8.60
CA ALA A 258 1.22 1.36 7.77
C ALA A 258 1.71 0.74 6.44
N ILE A 259 3.00 0.85 6.10
CA ILE A 259 3.55 0.15 4.94
C ILE A 259 3.82 -1.31 5.33
N ARG A 260 3.28 -2.27 4.57
CA ARG A 260 3.55 -3.69 4.80
C ARG A 260 5.01 -4.00 4.42
N PRO A 261 5.84 -4.49 5.36
CA PRO A 261 7.28 -4.64 5.12
C PRO A 261 7.65 -5.53 3.94
N SER A 262 6.90 -6.59 3.66
CA SER A 262 7.24 -7.59 2.64
C SER A 262 6.66 -7.33 1.26
N SER A 263 5.65 -6.45 1.15
CA SER A 263 4.93 -6.22 -0.12
C SER A 263 4.85 -4.76 -0.52
N GLY A 264 5.27 -3.82 0.35
CA GLY A 264 5.12 -2.40 0.07
C GLY A 264 3.67 -1.88 0.06
N TYR A 265 2.67 -2.74 0.24
CA TYR A 265 1.27 -2.30 0.31
C TYR A 265 1.09 -1.29 1.45
N ALA A 266 0.55 -0.13 1.11
CA ALA A 266 0.36 0.96 2.06
C ALA A 266 -1.08 1.48 2.08
N PHE A 267 -1.71 1.66 0.92
CA PHE A 267 -3.00 2.34 0.80
C PHE A 267 -4.08 1.75 1.71
N SER A 268 -4.37 0.45 1.59
CA SER A 268 -5.37 -0.24 2.41
C SER A 268 -5.03 -0.19 3.91
N PHE A 269 -3.74 -0.33 4.25
CA PHE A 269 -3.31 -0.29 5.66
C PHE A 269 -3.36 1.11 6.26
N ILE A 270 -3.15 2.17 5.46
CA ILE A 270 -3.38 3.55 5.88
C ILE A 270 -4.86 3.74 6.23
N GLN A 271 -5.77 3.30 5.37
CA GLN A 271 -7.21 3.39 5.63
C GLN A 271 -7.61 2.59 6.88
N LYS A 272 -7.07 1.39 7.06
CA LYS A 272 -7.27 0.57 8.27
C LYS A 272 -6.79 1.29 9.54
N GLN A 273 -5.62 1.89 9.49
CA GLN A 273 -5.05 2.63 10.62
C GLN A 273 -5.94 3.81 11.03
N ILE A 274 -6.41 4.59 10.04
CA ILE A 274 -7.31 5.73 10.24
C ILE A 274 -8.65 5.26 10.82
N ALA A 275 -9.27 4.25 10.20
CA ALA A 275 -10.54 3.70 10.68
C ALA A 275 -10.43 3.21 12.13
N THR A 276 -9.31 2.57 12.49
CA THR A 276 -9.04 2.12 13.87
C THR A 276 -8.89 3.31 14.82
N GLY A 277 -8.16 4.37 14.41
CA GLY A 277 -8.00 5.59 15.19
C GLY A 277 -9.33 6.27 15.48
N ILE A 278 -10.20 6.39 14.47
CA ILE A 278 -11.54 6.95 14.59
C ILE A 278 -12.43 6.09 15.50
N ALA A 279 -12.42 4.78 15.34
CA ALA A 279 -13.18 3.86 16.19
C ALA A 279 -12.77 3.97 17.67
N ARG A 280 -11.49 4.22 17.97
CA ARG A 280 -11.00 4.49 19.32
C ARG A 280 -11.58 5.77 19.90
N VAL A 281 -11.66 6.85 19.09
CA VAL A 281 -12.30 8.11 19.51
C VAL A 281 -13.78 7.89 19.80
N SER A 282 -14.50 7.19 18.94
CA SER A 282 -15.90 6.84 19.13
C SER A 282 -16.14 5.99 20.39
N ALA A 283 -15.12 5.27 20.86
CA ALA A 283 -15.13 4.51 22.12
C ALA A 283 -14.65 5.35 23.34
N GLY A 284 -14.52 6.67 23.21
CA GLY A 284 -14.14 7.59 24.29
C GLY A 284 -12.63 7.67 24.57
N ASN A 285 -11.78 7.14 23.68
CA ASN A 285 -10.32 7.25 23.82
C ASN A 285 -9.80 8.49 23.08
N ALA A 286 -8.62 8.96 23.46
CA ALA A 286 -7.92 9.99 22.70
C ALA A 286 -7.58 9.53 21.28
N LEU A 287 -7.56 10.48 20.32
CA LEU A 287 -7.10 10.22 18.96
C LEU A 287 -5.64 9.77 18.99
N GLY A 288 -5.38 8.66 18.31
CA GLY A 288 -4.04 8.08 18.22
C GLY A 288 -4.00 6.94 17.22
N PHE A 289 -2.82 6.72 16.63
CA PHE A 289 -2.61 5.75 15.56
C PHE A 289 -1.58 4.71 15.98
N VAL A 290 -1.94 3.44 15.82
CA VAL A 290 -1.05 2.30 16.06
C VAL A 290 -0.75 1.61 14.73
N THR A 291 0.34 0.85 14.67
CA THR A 291 0.62 0.04 13.47
C THR A 291 -0.55 -0.90 13.17
N PRO A 292 -1.02 -0.98 11.90
CA PRO A 292 -2.13 -1.85 11.53
C PRO A 292 -1.72 -3.32 11.37
N HIS A 293 -0.44 -3.64 11.54
CA HIS A 293 0.12 -4.98 11.37
C HIS A 293 0.24 -5.71 12.72
N ARG A 294 -0.07 -7.01 12.70
CA ARG A 294 0.12 -7.89 13.88
C ARG A 294 1.59 -8.29 14.01
N PRO A 295 2.13 -8.47 15.22
CA PRO A 295 3.54 -8.85 15.41
C PRO A 295 3.92 -10.14 14.66
N ILE A 296 3.01 -11.12 14.57
CA ILE A 296 3.25 -12.35 13.81
C ILE A 296 3.42 -12.09 12.31
N ASP A 297 2.66 -11.16 11.73
CA ASP A 297 2.76 -10.81 10.32
C ASP A 297 4.09 -10.10 10.04
N LEU A 298 4.52 -9.20 10.91
CA LEU A 298 5.82 -8.53 10.81
C LEU A 298 6.99 -9.52 10.93
N TRP A 299 6.86 -10.54 11.78
CA TRP A 299 7.84 -11.60 11.90
C TRP A 299 7.92 -12.44 10.62
N MET A 300 6.76 -12.84 10.05
CA MET A 300 6.71 -13.58 8.78
C MET A 300 7.30 -12.76 7.63
N ASP A 301 6.98 -11.45 7.57
CA ASP A 301 7.51 -10.54 6.57
C ASP A 301 9.04 -10.45 6.63
N ARG A 302 9.61 -10.38 7.84
CA ARG A 302 11.07 -10.35 8.02
C ARG A 302 11.74 -11.61 7.46
N ILE A 303 11.19 -12.79 7.74
CA ILE A 303 11.72 -14.05 7.23
C ILE A 303 11.61 -14.09 5.71
N PHE A 304 10.48 -13.67 5.15
CA PHE A 304 10.26 -13.66 3.72
C PHE A 304 11.23 -12.69 3.00
N LEU A 305 11.45 -11.49 3.54
CA LEU A 305 12.43 -10.55 3.01
C LEU A 305 13.84 -11.12 3.04
N SER A 306 14.20 -11.89 4.08
CA SER A 306 15.49 -12.60 4.13
C SER A 306 15.59 -13.65 3.01
N VAL A 307 14.52 -14.38 2.71
CA VAL A 307 14.47 -15.29 1.55
C VAL A 307 14.67 -14.53 0.26
N LEU A 308 13.93 -13.46 0.02
CA LEU A 308 14.02 -12.67 -1.21
C LEU A 308 15.40 -12.04 -1.40
N ARG A 309 16.05 -11.60 -0.33
CA ARG A 309 17.40 -11.02 -0.38
C ARG A 309 18.48 -12.03 -0.78
N HIS A 310 18.42 -13.25 -0.25
CA HIS A 310 19.50 -14.21 -0.39
C HIS A 310 19.23 -15.31 -1.43
N GLN A 311 17.96 -15.51 -1.76
CA GLN A 311 17.51 -16.59 -2.64
C GLN A 311 16.33 -16.14 -3.53
N PRO A 312 16.43 -14.99 -4.25
CA PRO A 312 15.33 -14.44 -5.05
C PRO A 312 14.84 -15.41 -6.14
N GLN A 313 15.68 -16.33 -6.59
CA GLN A 313 15.34 -17.34 -7.61
C GLN A 313 14.20 -18.27 -7.18
N HIS A 314 13.91 -18.39 -5.88
CA HIS A 314 12.78 -19.21 -5.39
C HIS A 314 11.45 -18.46 -5.38
N ALA A 315 11.44 -17.14 -5.58
CA ALA A 315 10.22 -16.35 -5.50
C ALA A 315 9.13 -16.80 -6.48
N PRO A 316 9.41 -17.07 -7.78
CA PRO A 316 8.37 -17.53 -8.70
C PRO A 316 7.69 -18.82 -8.21
N GLN A 317 8.46 -19.78 -7.70
CA GLN A 317 7.91 -21.03 -7.17
C GLN A 317 7.13 -20.81 -5.86
N ILE A 318 7.61 -19.95 -4.97
CA ILE A 318 6.93 -19.63 -3.71
C ILE A 318 5.54 -19.04 -3.98
N PHE A 319 5.46 -18.04 -4.86
CA PHE A 319 4.18 -17.37 -5.15
C PHE A 319 3.20 -18.25 -5.91
N THR A 320 3.66 -19.06 -6.88
CA THR A 320 2.77 -19.98 -7.59
C THR A 320 2.29 -21.13 -6.69
N ALA A 321 3.14 -21.66 -5.80
CA ALA A 321 2.75 -22.65 -4.81
C ALA A 321 1.72 -22.09 -3.80
N LEU A 322 1.93 -20.84 -3.35
CA LEU A 322 0.99 -20.15 -2.49
C LEU A 322 -0.36 -19.95 -3.17
N ALA A 323 -0.36 -19.47 -4.42
CA ALA A 323 -1.57 -19.27 -5.20
C ALA A 323 -2.33 -20.59 -5.44
N ALA A 324 -1.61 -21.69 -5.72
CA ALA A 324 -2.23 -23.00 -5.93
C ALA A 324 -2.86 -23.60 -4.66
N ARG A 325 -2.43 -23.17 -3.47
CA ARG A 325 -2.91 -23.69 -2.19
C ARG A 325 -4.07 -22.91 -1.60
N LEU A 326 -4.15 -21.61 -1.88
CA LEU A 326 -5.14 -20.70 -1.30
C LEU A 326 -6.31 -20.47 -2.27
N THR A 327 -7.50 -20.23 -1.72
CA THR A 327 -8.59 -19.59 -2.48
C THR A 327 -8.26 -18.11 -2.71
N GLY A 328 -8.98 -17.43 -3.63
CA GLY A 328 -8.82 -15.99 -3.83
C GLY A 328 -9.08 -15.21 -2.54
N ASP A 329 -10.15 -15.53 -1.81
CA ASP A 329 -10.47 -14.86 -0.56
C ASP A 329 -9.43 -15.10 0.53
N GLU A 330 -8.89 -16.30 0.66
CA GLU A 330 -7.80 -16.59 1.59
C GLU A 330 -6.52 -15.80 1.26
N PHE A 331 -6.20 -15.66 -0.04
CA PHE A 331 -5.08 -14.88 -0.51
C PHE A 331 -5.26 -13.38 -0.18
N ALA A 332 -6.45 -12.85 -0.47
CA ALA A 332 -6.84 -11.48 -0.13
C ALA A 332 -6.71 -11.20 1.37
N LEU A 333 -7.27 -12.06 2.22
CA LEU A 333 -7.20 -11.94 3.67
C LEU A 333 -5.76 -12.01 4.20
N PHE A 334 -4.93 -12.90 3.64
CA PHE A 334 -3.53 -13.01 4.04
C PHE A 334 -2.75 -11.74 3.72
N LEU A 335 -2.85 -11.22 2.50
CA LEU A 335 -2.14 -10.02 2.08
C LEU A 335 -2.69 -8.74 2.72
N SER A 336 -3.95 -8.71 3.12
CA SER A 336 -4.58 -7.60 3.84
C SER A 336 -4.37 -7.65 5.37
N GLY A 337 -3.61 -8.65 5.89
CA GLY A 337 -3.29 -8.77 7.31
C GLY A 337 -4.46 -9.28 8.17
N GLU A 338 -5.48 -9.91 7.56
CA GLU A 338 -6.67 -10.47 8.23
C GLU A 338 -6.64 -12.01 8.35
N ALA A 339 -5.50 -12.61 8.05
CA ALA A 339 -5.34 -14.05 8.18
C ALA A 339 -5.60 -14.54 9.61
N THR A 340 -6.36 -15.62 9.76
CA THR A 340 -6.47 -16.39 11.01
C THR A 340 -5.19 -17.20 11.23
N MET A 341 -5.01 -17.77 12.44
CA MET A 341 -3.86 -18.66 12.68
C MET A 341 -3.91 -19.90 11.79
N ALA A 342 -5.09 -20.44 11.51
CA ALA A 342 -5.27 -21.57 10.59
C ALA A 342 -4.84 -21.21 9.16
N LEU A 343 -5.21 -20.02 8.68
CA LEU A 343 -4.79 -19.54 7.35
C LEU A 343 -3.27 -19.32 7.31
N ARG A 344 -2.66 -18.73 8.34
CA ARG A 344 -1.19 -18.61 8.42
C ARG A 344 -0.48 -19.96 8.38
N ALA A 345 -0.99 -20.97 9.12
CA ALA A 345 -0.45 -22.31 9.05
C ALA A 345 -0.57 -22.91 7.63
N LYS A 346 -1.71 -22.70 6.95
CA LYS A 346 -1.92 -23.09 5.56
C LYS A 346 -0.92 -22.41 4.62
N VAL A 347 -0.67 -21.11 4.77
CA VAL A 347 0.34 -20.36 4.03
C VAL A 347 1.74 -20.93 4.23
N VAL A 348 2.15 -21.15 5.48
CA VAL A 348 3.46 -21.74 5.80
C VAL A 348 3.61 -23.12 5.18
N SER A 349 2.57 -23.96 5.24
CA SER A 349 2.60 -25.33 4.66
C SER A 349 2.63 -25.35 3.13
N ALA A 350 2.22 -24.26 2.48
CA ALA A 350 2.23 -24.14 1.01
C ALA A 350 3.62 -23.80 0.46
N MET A 351 4.47 -23.18 1.26
CA MET A 351 5.77 -22.68 0.80
C MET A 351 6.86 -23.78 0.90
N PRO A 352 7.85 -23.80 -0.03
CA PRO A 352 8.97 -24.72 0.04
C PRO A 352 9.77 -24.46 1.33
N PRO A 353 9.98 -25.47 2.22
CA PRO A 353 10.50 -25.23 3.56
C PRO A 353 11.96 -24.79 3.58
N TRP A 354 12.77 -25.25 2.64
CA TRP A 354 14.22 -25.09 2.68
C TRP A 354 14.72 -23.63 2.67
N PRO A 355 14.24 -22.75 1.76
CA PRO A 355 14.65 -21.35 1.79
C PRO A 355 14.30 -20.65 3.11
N PHE A 356 13.15 -20.97 3.70
CA PHE A 356 12.67 -20.37 4.95
C PHE A 356 13.45 -20.89 6.17
N LEU A 357 13.81 -22.17 6.22
CA LEU A 357 14.68 -22.72 7.28
C LEU A 357 16.06 -22.06 7.24
N GLN A 358 16.64 -21.88 6.06
CA GLN A 358 17.92 -21.17 5.93
C GLN A 358 17.81 -19.70 6.38
N ALA A 359 16.69 -19.02 6.04
CA ALA A 359 16.46 -17.64 6.47
C ALA A 359 16.33 -17.52 8.00
N LEU A 360 15.69 -18.49 8.66
CA LEU A 360 15.59 -18.53 10.13
C LEU A 360 16.94 -18.71 10.83
N LEU A 361 17.88 -19.40 10.20
CA LEU A 361 19.23 -19.66 10.76
C LEU A 361 20.23 -18.55 10.49
N ARG A 362 19.89 -17.59 9.62
CA ARG A 362 20.75 -16.43 9.31
C ARG A 362 20.40 -15.25 10.20
N PRO A 363 21.29 -14.82 11.12
CA PRO A 363 21.08 -13.57 11.82
C PRO A 363 21.16 -12.41 10.82
N GLU A 364 20.09 -11.62 10.70
CA GLU A 364 20.16 -10.38 9.94
C GLU A 364 21.15 -9.42 10.58
N ALA A 365 22.22 -9.09 9.88
CA ALA A 365 23.07 -7.95 10.22
C ALA A 365 22.22 -6.68 10.00
N GLY A 366 21.72 -6.06 11.08
CA GLY A 366 21.12 -4.75 11.01
C GLY A 366 19.83 -4.48 11.80
N ALA A 367 19.16 -5.46 12.36
CA ALA A 367 17.95 -5.23 13.17
C ALA A 367 18.26 -4.92 14.65
N LYS A 368 19.06 -3.88 14.92
CA LYS A 368 18.94 -3.19 16.22
C LYS A 368 17.80 -2.18 16.12
N VAL A 369 16.58 -2.66 16.13
CA VAL A 369 15.45 -1.83 16.50
C VAL A 369 15.49 -1.75 18.03
N GLY A 370 15.77 -0.56 18.57
CA GLY A 370 15.57 -0.29 19.98
C GLY A 370 14.11 -0.59 20.35
N PRO A 371 13.80 -0.86 21.62
CA PRO A 371 12.44 -1.14 22.06
C PRO A 371 11.49 0.02 21.73
N PRO A 372 10.18 -0.29 21.53
CA PRO A 372 9.15 0.64 21.13
C PRO A 372 8.96 1.82 22.11
#